data_8b1b4b8a7db5c7c1d227f269d3e485fb
#
_entry.id   8b1b4b8a7db5c7c1d227f269d3e485fb
#
_cell.length_a   1.000
_cell.length_b   1.000
_cell.length_c   1.000
_cell.angle_alpha   90.00
_cell.angle_beta   90.00
_cell.angle_gamma   90.00
#
_symmetry.space_group_name_H-M   'P 1'
#
loop_
_entity.id
_entity.type
_entity.pdbx_description
1 polymer ?
#
loop_
_entity_poly.entity_id
_entity_poly.type
_entity_poly.pdbx_seq_one_letter_code
_entity_poly.pdbx_strand_id
1 'polypeptide(L)'
;MAFSIGKVANWLYQVHRSRAVVGWWPDQFALEDERTAYKVQDALLKKLVPRQGPLVGYKIALTSPQIWEQTGLRGPAYGPIRKKRVFEHKASVRADQWARLGVELEIILTVNADVPKPKDTPYDKDSIAPYVGDARAGFELIEDRGADYSRLSVPWLVMDVGWNGGSLLAKPNKKWRDLDLGDLKGSIAFDGKVVREGHSGDVLGHCYNSLAWLANKLGEHGKQLKKGMIVSTGSMVACQFVPPGSTAVGKIEGLGEVTLKYELPR
;
A
#
# COMPACT_ATOMS: atom_id res chain seq x y z
N MET A 1 -30.15 6.51 9.57
CA MET A 1 -29.48 7.85 9.60
C MET A 1 -28.75 8.03 8.27
N ALA A 2 -28.75 9.23 7.70
CA ALA A 2 -28.03 9.47 6.44
C ALA A 2 -26.51 9.26 6.65
N PHE A 3 -25.83 8.68 5.65
CA PHE A 3 -24.37 8.52 5.60
C PHE A 3 -23.67 9.87 5.79
N SER A 4 -22.63 9.91 6.61
CA SER A 4 -21.90 11.14 6.89
C SER A 4 -20.39 10.91 6.83
N ILE A 5 -19.72 11.51 5.83
CA ILE A 5 -18.27 11.48 5.65
C ILE A 5 -17.53 11.83 6.95
N GLY A 6 -17.95 12.90 7.61
CA GLY A 6 -17.32 13.37 8.86
C GLY A 6 -17.46 12.38 10.02
N LYS A 7 -18.61 11.74 10.17
CA LYS A 7 -18.83 10.72 11.22
C LYS A 7 -17.96 9.49 10.98
N VAL A 8 -17.93 8.98 9.74
CA VAL A 8 -17.09 7.82 9.37
C VAL A 8 -15.61 8.12 9.56
N ALA A 9 -15.13 9.27 9.07
CA ALA A 9 -13.73 9.68 9.24
C ALA A 9 -13.35 9.89 10.71
N ASN A 10 -14.26 10.38 11.55
CA ASN A 10 -14.03 10.51 13.00
C ASN A 10 -13.92 9.14 13.66
N TRP A 11 -14.83 8.22 13.35
CA TRP A 11 -14.81 6.86 13.88
C TRP A 11 -13.51 6.15 13.48
N LEU A 12 -13.15 6.15 12.20
CA LEU A 12 -11.89 5.58 11.73
C LEU A 12 -10.67 6.20 12.44
N TYR A 13 -10.67 7.52 12.61
CA TYR A 13 -9.58 8.17 13.34
C TYR A 13 -9.45 7.68 14.78
N GLN A 14 -10.55 7.40 15.48
CA GLN A 14 -10.49 6.80 16.83
C GLN A 14 -9.98 5.35 16.77
N VAL A 15 -10.41 4.57 15.78
CA VAL A 15 -9.91 3.20 15.54
C VAL A 15 -8.39 3.22 15.32
N HIS A 16 -7.88 4.13 14.46
CA HIS A 16 -6.43 4.30 14.26
C HIS A 16 -5.69 4.72 15.54
N ARG A 17 -6.32 5.52 16.40
CA ARG A 17 -5.71 5.96 17.66
C ARG A 17 -5.64 4.87 18.71
N SER A 18 -6.71 4.12 18.86
CA SER A 18 -6.82 3.04 19.85
C SER A 18 -6.13 1.75 19.42
N ARG A 19 -5.79 1.63 18.10
CA ARG A 19 -5.29 0.39 17.49
C ARG A 19 -6.25 -0.78 17.71
N ALA A 20 -7.54 -0.46 17.66
CA ALA A 20 -8.56 -1.46 17.89
C ALA A 20 -8.56 -2.51 16.76
N VAL A 21 -8.69 -3.78 17.16
CA VAL A 21 -9.14 -4.83 16.27
C VAL A 21 -10.64 -4.64 16.11
N VAL A 22 -11.09 -4.37 14.90
CA VAL A 22 -12.50 -4.05 14.61
C VAL A 22 -13.24 -5.27 14.07
N GLY A 23 -12.51 -6.15 13.38
CA GLY A 23 -13.06 -7.33 12.72
C GLY A 23 -14.00 -6.98 11.56
N TRP A 24 -15.04 -6.21 11.85
CA TRP A 24 -16.04 -5.81 10.89
C TRP A 24 -16.50 -4.35 11.07
N TRP A 25 -16.87 -3.71 9.98
CA TRP A 25 -17.36 -2.32 9.97
C TRP A 25 -18.81 -2.26 10.42
N PRO A 26 -19.21 -1.21 11.18
CA PRO A 26 -20.60 -0.98 11.51
C PRO A 26 -21.47 -0.82 10.26
N ASP A 27 -22.60 -1.55 10.17
CA ASP A 27 -23.48 -1.54 9.00
C ASP A 27 -23.97 -0.13 8.64
N GLN A 28 -24.10 0.75 9.62
CA GLN A 28 -24.45 2.17 9.41
C GLN A 28 -23.42 2.97 8.60
N PHE A 29 -22.23 2.40 8.35
CA PHE A 29 -21.16 2.96 7.53
C PHE A 29 -21.00 2.23 6.20
N ALA A 30 -21.90 1.29 5.89
CA ALA A 30 -21.92 0.61 4.62
C ALA A 30 -22.04 1.63 3.47
N LEU A 31 -21.24 1.46 2.45
CA LEU A 31 -21.15 2.35 1.30
C LEU A 31 -20.79 1.53 0.06
N GLU A 32 -21.53 1.75 -1.02
CA GLU A 32 -21.24 1.13 -2.32
C GLU A 32 -20.50 2.09 -3.27
N ASP A 33 -20.65 3.40 -3.06
CA ASP A 33 -20.06 4.43 -3.93
C ASP A 33 -18.58 4.67 -3.60
N GLU A 34 -17.71 4.23 -4.51
CA GLU A 34 -16.26 4.39 -4.42
C GLU A 34 -15.82 5.86 -4.34
N ARG A 35 -16.48 6.75 -5.08
CA ARG A 35 -16.15 8.19 -5.07
C ARG A 35 -16.35 8.82 -3.70
N THR A 36 -17.42 8.44 -3.02
CA THR A 36 -17.66 8.89 -1.63
C THR A 36 -16.66 8.24 -0.67
N ALA A 37 -16.25 6.99 -0.90
CA ALA A 37 -15.20 6.36 -0.10
C ALA A 37 -13.89 7.14 -0.15
N TYR A 38 -13.46 7.61 -1.32
CA TYR A 38 -12.27 8.47 -1.43
C TYR A 38 -12.43 9.82 -0.72
N LYS A 39 -13.64 10.39 -0.66
CA LYS A 39 -13.89 11.60 0.16
C LYS A 39 -13.74 11.32 1.66
N VAL A 40 -14.17 10.13 2.13
CA VAL A 40 -13.93 9.69 3.52
C VAL A 40 -12.43 9.50 3.77
N GLN A 41 -11.70 8.85 2.84
CA GLN A 41 -10.25 8.69 2.90
C GLN A 41 -9.54 10.05 3.05
N ASP A 42 -9.92 11.04 2.25
CA ASP A 42 -9.35 12.38 2.31
C ASP A 42 -9.64 13.08 3.66
N ALA A 43 -10.84 12.92 4.19
CA ALA A 43 -11.22 13.46 5.49
C ALA A 43 -10.46 12.77 6.64
N LEU A 44 -10.24 11.44 6.55
CA LEU A 44 -9.42 10.68 7.49
C LEU A 44 -7.94 11.10 7.39
N LEU A 45 -7.41 11.21 6.17
CA LEU A 45 -6.01 11.62 5.96
C LEU A 45 -5.72 12.97 6.62
N LYS A 46 -6.61 13.97 6.48
CA LYS A 46 -6.47 15.28 7.15
C LYS A 46 -6.33 15.13 8.68
N LYS A 47 -6.98 14.15 9.29
CA LYS A 47 -6.89 13.88 10.73
C LYS A 47 -5.62 13.12 11.12
N LEU A 48 -5.09 12.27 10.22
CA LEU A 48 -3.87 11.49 10.47
C LEU A 48 -2.60 12.31 10.29
N VAL A 49 -2.57 13.28 9.35
CA VAL A 49 -1.40 14.11 8.99
C VAL A 49 -0.71 14.76 10.20
N PRO A 50 -1.38 15.38 11.17
CA PRO A 50 -0.71 16.01 12.31
C PRO A 50 0.17 15.04 13.11
N ARG A 51 -0.18 13.77 13.17
CA ARG A 51 0.56 12.74 13.91
C ARG A 51 1.51 11.93 13.03
N GLN A 52 1.10 11.61 11.79
CA GLN A 52 1.80 10.69 10.89
C GLN A 52 2.61 11.40 9.79
N GLY A 53 2.60 12.74 9.78
CA GLY A 53 3.29 13.56 8.80
C GLY A 53 2.53 13.70 7.48
N PRO A 54 3.03 14.55 6.56
CA PRO A 54 2.38 14.80 5.28
C PRO A 54 2.31 13.57 4.38
N LEU A 55 1.43 13.64 3.38
CA LEU A 55 1.38 12.72 2.25
C LEU A 55 2.73 12.75 1.50
N VAL A 56 3.31 11.57 1.26
CA VAL A 56 4.58 11.42 0.51
C VAL A 56 4.48 10.41 -0.63
N GLY A 57 3.31 9.86 -0.87
CA GLY A 57 3.09 8.88 -1.93
C GLY A 57 1.79 8.11 -1.77
N TYR A 58 1.66 7.07 -2.55
CA TYR A 58 0.47 6.22 -2.57
C TYR A 58 0.83 4.75 -2.67
N LYS A 59 -0.02 3.89 -2.12
CA LYS A 59 0.00 2.44 -2.35
C LYS A 59 -1.16 2.06 -3.26
N ILE A 60 -1.02 0.94 -3.95
CA ILE A 60 -2.06 0.38 -4.81
C ILE A 60 -2.40 -1.02 -4.31
N ALA A 61 -3.66 -1.24 -3.98
CA ALA A 61 -4.20 -2.53 -3.57
C ALA A 61 -4.92 -3.23 -4.71
N LEU A 62 -5.19 -4.52 -4.57
CA LEU A 62 -5.99 -5.35 -5.49
C LEU A 62 -5.37 -5.40 -6.90
N THR A 63 -4.06 -5.64 -6.98
CA THR A 63 -3.29 -5.59 -8.22
C THR A 63 -2.86 -6.96 -8.74
N SER A 64 -3.14 -8.06 -8.01
CA SER A 64 -2.69 -9.39 -8.41
C SER A 64 -3.81 -10.43 -8.32
N PRO A 65 -3.75 -11.50 -9.15
CA PRO A 65 -4.69 -12.63 -9.10
C PRO A 65 -4.79 -13.25 -7.70
N GLN A 66 -3.67 -13.36 -6.97
CA GLN A 66 -3.63 -13.93 -5.62
C GLN A 66 -4.48 -13.11 -4.64
N ILE A 67 -4.43 -11.78 -4.75
CA ILE A 67 -5.26 -10.89 -3.93
C ILE A 67 -6.75 -10.98 -4.34
N TRP A 68 -7.04 -11.08 -5.63
CA TRP A 68 -8.42 -11.26 -6.13
C TRP A 68 -9.03 -12.58 -5.67
N GLU A 69 -8.23 -13.66 -5.67
CA GLU A 69 -8.65 -14.95 -5.14
C GLU A 69 -8.93 -14.88 -3.63
N GLN A 70 -8.04 -14.22 -2.88
CA GLN A 70 -8.15 -14.07 -1.43
C GLN A 70 -9.36 -13.22 -1.02
N THR A 71 -9.69 -12.16 -1.76
CA THR A 71 -10.69 -11.15 -1.37
C THR A 71 -12.00 -11.24 -2.14
N GLY A 72 -12.03 -11.91 -3.28
CA GLY A 72 -13.15 -11.87 -4.22
C GLY A 72 -13.33 -10.54 -4.96
N LEU A 73 -12.50 -9.54 -4.67
CA LEU A 73 -12.58 -8.20 -5.26
C LEU A 73 -11.68 -8.07 -6.48
N ARG A 74 -12.12 -7.27 -7.45
CA ARG A 74 -11.36 -7.01 -8.68
C ARG A 74 -11.21 -5.52 -8.93
N GLY A 75 -10.07 -5.16 -9.51
CA GLY A 75 -9.74 -3.79 -9.85
C GLY A 75 -8.99 -3.06 -8.73
N PRO A 76 -8.01 -2.23 -9.14
CA PRO A 76 -7.14 -1.58 -8.17
C PRO A 76 -7.85 -0.49 -7.36
N ALA A 77 -7.33 -0.26 -6.14
CA ALA A 77 -7.69 0.86 -5.28
C ALA A 77 -6.42 1.49 -4.71
N TYR A 78 -6.44 2.79 -4.37
CA TYR A 78 -5.26 3.42 -3.79
C TYR A 78 -5.49 3.92 -2.36
N GLY A 79 -4.39 3.98 -1.59
CA GLY A 79 -4.34 4.60 -0.27
C GLY A 79 -3.12 5.52 -0.12
N PRO A 80 -3.18 6.53 0.77
CA PRO A 80 -2.08 7.48 0.97
C PRO A 80 -0.96 6.88 1.83
N ILE A 81 0.30 7.19 1.50
CA ILE A 81 1.48 6.92 2.32
C ILE A 81 1.87 8.20 3.06
N ARG A 82 2.07 8.13 4.38
CA ARG A 82 2.39 9.26 5.26
C ARG A 82 3.86 9.23 5.67
N LYS A 83 4.51 10.39 5.71
CA LYS A 83 5.98 10.53 5.88
C LYS A 83 6.55 9.78 7.09
N LYS A 84 5.92 9.88 8.27
CA LYS A 84 6.40 9.21 9.49
C LYS A 84 6.14 7.71 9.53
N ARG A 85 5.51 7.17 8.50
CA ARG A 85 5.23 5.73 8.32
C ARG A 85 6.08 5.13 7.21
N VAL A 86 7.10 5.86 6.73
CA VAL A 86 8.10 5.36 5.78
C VAL A 86 9.39 5.06 6.54
N PHE A 87 9.90 3.87 6.36
CA PHE A 87 11.12 3.34 6.99
C PHE A 87 12.12 2.96 5.89
N GLU A 88 13.40 2.97 6.24
CA GLU A 88 14.49 2.68 5.30
C GLU A 88 15.31 1.46 5.76
N HIS A 89 15.54 0.49 4.89
CA HIS A 89 16.36 -0.70 5.00
C HIS A 89 15.93 -1.69 6.08
N LYS A 90 15.96 -1.26 7.32
CA LYS A 90 15.63 -2.06 8.50
C LYS A 90 14.74 -1.25 9.43
N ALA A 91 13.68 -1.87 9.90
CA ALA A 91 12.80 -1.27 10.88
C ALA A 91 12.58 -2.23 12.05
N SER A 92 12.36 -1.65 13.22
CA SER A 92 11.86 -2.37 14.38
C SER A 92 10.57 -1.69 14.84
N VAL A 93 9.51 -2.47 14.98
CA VAL A 93 8.21 -2.01 15.45
C VAL A 93 7.69 -2.96 16.52
N ARG A 94 6.95 -2.46 17.51
CA ARG A 94 6.44 -3.27 18.61
C ARG A 94 5.00 -3.68 18.37
N ALA A 95 4.63 -4.86 18.84
CA ALA A 95 3.30 -5.44 18.63
C ALA A 95 2.18 -4.60 19.27
N ASP A 96 2.43 -3.94 20.40
CA ASP A 96 1.48 -3.03 21.05
C ASP A 96 1.21 -1.74 20.25
N GLN A 97 1.92 -1.52 19.14
CA GLN A 97 1.74 -0.37 18.25
C GLN A 97 0.90 -0.67 17.01
N TRP A 98 0.40 -1.89 16.86
CA TRP A 98 -0.37 -2.37 15.72
C TRP A 98 -1.61 -3.13 16.19
N ALA A 99 -2.71 -2.98 15.47
CA ALA A 99 -3.88 -3.83 15.68
C ALA A 99 -3.60 -5.26 15.18
N ARG A 100 -3.08 -5.37 13.96
CA ARG A 100 -2.55 -6.59 13.34
C ARG A 100 -1.58 -6.18 12.24
N LEU A 101 -0.35 -6.68 12.27
CA LEU A 101 0.67 -6.34 11.29
C LEU A 101 0.81 -7.42 10.23
N GLY A 102 0.52 -7.06 8.99
CA GLY A 102 0.86 -7.83 7.80
C GLY A 102 1.97 -7.17 6.99
N VAL A 103 2.62 -7.95 6.14
CA VAL A 103 3.59 -7.47 5.15
C VAL A 103 3.22 -7.98 3.75
N GLU A 104 3.36 -7.10 2.79
CA GLU A 104 3.26 -7.38 1.37
C GLU A 104 4.58 -7.01 0.70
N LEU A 105 5.08 -7.88 -0.20
CA LEU A 105 6.34 -7.64 -0.90
C LEU A 105 6.06 -6.95 -2.23
N GLU A 106 6.68 -5.80 -2.44
CA GLU A 106 6.39 -4.92 -3.56
C GLU A 106 7.62 -4.31 -4.21
N ILE A 107 7.50 -3.95 -5.48
CA ILE A 107 8.37 -2.95 -6.09
C ILE A 107 7.85 -1.58 -5.69
N ILE A 108 8.70 -0.77 -5.06
CA ILE A 108 8.37 0.61 -4.70
C ILE A 108 9.09 1.55 -5.66
N LEU A 109 8.32 2.33 -6.41
CA LEU A 109 8.83 3.30 -7.36
C LEU A 109 8.95 4.68 -6.72
N THR A 110 9.92 5.49 -7.16
CA THR A 110 10.00 6.93 -6.82
C THR A 110 9.82 7.75 -8.07
N VAL A 111 8.96 8.78 -8.01
CA VAL A 111 8.65 9.68 -9.13
C VAL A 111 9.73 10.75 -9.24
N ASN A 112 10.31 10.96 -10.44
CA ASN A 112 11.41 11.91 -10.68
C ASN A 112 10.96 13.31 -11.09
N ALA A 113 9.70 13.46 -11.52
CA ALA A 113 9.11 14.73 -11.93
C ALA A 113 7.61 14.74 -11.60
N ASP A 114 6.98 15.91 -11.56
CA ASP A 114 5.52 16.01 -11.48
C ASP A 114 4.89 15.33 -12.69
N VAL A 115 3.97 14.39 -12.46
CA VAL A 115 3.24 13.71 -13.54
C VAL A 115 2.04 14.57 -13.91
N PRO A 116 1.97 15.15 -15.12
CA PRO A 116 0.82 15.93 -15.55
C PRO A 116 -0.48 15.11 -15.45
N LYS A 117 -1.59 15.79 -15.20
CA LYS A 117 -2.89 15.11 -15.31
C LYS A 117 -3.10 14.68 -16.76
N PRO A 118 -3.60 13.46 -17.01
CA PRO A 118 -3.94 13.04 -18.35
C PRO A 118 -4.97 13.99 -18.94
N LYS A 119 -4.77 14.39 -20.19
CA LYS A 119 -5.72 15.27 -20.91
C LYS A 119 -6.66 14.42 -21.77
N ASP A 120 -6.21 14.07 -22.98
CA ASP A 120 -7.03 13.36 -23.95
C ASP A 120 -6.75 11.84 -23.99
N THR A 121 -5.55 11.44 -23.61
CA THR A 121 -5.11 10.04 -23.60
C THR A 121 -4.64 9.65 -22.20
N PRO A 122 -5.17 8.56 -21.63
CA PRO A 122 -4.68 8.01 -20.37
C PRO A 122 -3.22 7.57 -20.48
N TYR A 123 -2.48 7.60 -19.37
CA TYR A 123 -1.17 6.99 -19.29
C TYR A 123 -1.27 5.46 -19.46
N ASP A 124 -0.30 4.92 -20.16
CA ASP A 124 0.02 3.49 -20.23
C ASP A 124 1.44 3.22 -19.70
N LYS A 125 1.88 1.97 -19.80
CA LYS A 125 3.21 1.55 -19.33
C LYS A 125 4.34 2.39 -19.91
N ASP A 126 4.29 2.72 -21.20
CA ASP A 126 5.37 3.37 -21.90
C ASP A 126 5.38 4.88 -21.67
N SER A 127 4.23 5.52 -21.70
CA SER A 127 4.07 6.96 -21.48
C SER A 127 4.31 7.38 -20.02
N ILE A 128 4.15 6.47 -19.04
CA ILE A 128 4.46 6.75 -17.64
C ILE A 128 5.94 6.48 -17.29
N ALA A 129 6.63 5.61 -18.03
CA ALA A 129 8.01 5.20 -17.75
C ALA A 129 9.00 6.36 -17.55
N PRO A 130 8.96 7.47 -18.33
CA PRO A 130 9.87 8.61 -18.14
C PRO A 130 9.79 9.27 -16.75
N TYR A 131 8.70 9.08 -16.03
CA TYR A 131 8.49 9.64 -14.69
C TYR A 131 9.05 8.77 -13.56
N VAL A 132 9.61 7.60 -13.87
CA VAL A 132 10.22 6.71 -12.86
C VAL A 132 11.66 7.11 -12.60
N GLY A 133 11.94 7.52 -11.37
CA GLY A 133 13.27 7.94 -10.92
C GLY A 133 14.08 6.85 -10.23
N ASP A 134 13.40 5.94 -9.54
CA ASP A 134 14.02 4.86 -8.77
C ASP A 134 13.04 3.69 -8.64
N ALA A 135 13.58 2.46 -8.50
CA ALA A 135 12.84 1.26 -8.21
C ALA A 135 13.57 0.44 -7.13
N ARG A 136 12.88 0.04 -6.08
CA ARG A 136 13.43 -0.69 -4.93
C ARG A 136 12.52 -1.81 -4.49
N ALA A 137 13.09 -2.86 -3.93
CA ALA A 137 12.31 -3.79 -3.13
C ALA A 137 11.76 -3.08 -1.88
N GLY A 138 10.59 -3.49 -1.42
CA GLY A 138 10.05 -2.99 -0.17
C GLY A 138 8.93 -3.85 0.40
N PHE A 139 8.63 -3.58 1.67
CA PHE A 139 7.40 -4.04 2.27
C PHE A 139 6.38 -2.90 2.31
N GLU A 140 5.16 -3.17 1.86
CA GLU A 140 4.03 -2.47 2.43
C GLU A 140 3.69 -3.12 3.77
N LEU A 141 3.51 -2.28 4.80
CA LEU A 141 3.08 -2.71 6.12
C LEU A 141 1.56 -2.54 6.19
N ILE A 142 0.87 -3.67 6.26
CA ILE A 142 -0.60 -3.73 6.28
C ILE A 142 -1.11 -3.69 7.71
N GLU A 143 -2.13 -2.89 7.95
CA GLU A 143 -2.86 -2.82 9.22
C GLU A 143 -4.36 -2.95 8.96
N ASP A 144 -4.84 -4.18 8.76
CA ASP A 144 -6.20 -4.51 8.37
C ASP A 144 -7.19 -4.57 9.54
N ARG A 145 -6.70 -4.40 10.77
CA ARG A 145 -7.48 -4.39 12.03
C ARG A 145 -8.33 -5.64 12.25
N GLY A 146 -7.84 -6.79 11.78
CA GLY A 146 -8.56 -8.06 11.92
C GLY A 146 -9.76 -8.19 11.01
N ALA A 147 -9.78 -7.48 9.88
CA ALA A 147 -10.89 -7.51 8.94
C ALA A 147 -11.24 -8.92 8.48
N ASP A 148 -12.52 -9.17 8.31
CA ASP A 148 -13.06 -10.37 7.68
C ASP A 148 -13.01 -10.18 6.15
N TYR A 149 -12.06 -10.84 5.50
CA TYR A 149 -11.84 -10.74 4.06
C TYR A 149 -13.03 -11.25 3.23
N SER A 150 -13.85 -12.15 3.76
CA SER A 150 -15.05 -12.67 3.06
C SER A 150 -16.14 -11.61 2.89
N ARG A 151 -16.09 -10.54 3.68
CA ARG A 151 -17.05 -9.44 3.69
C ARG A 151 -16.48 -8.13 3.15
N LEU A 152 -15.22 -8.13 2.73
CA LEU A 152 -14.53 -6.93 2.26
C LEU A 152 -15.20 -6.35 1.00
N SER A 153 -15.27 -5.03 0.94
CA SER A 153 -15.64 -4.27 -0.26
C SER A 153 -14.59 -3.23 -0.59
N VAL A 154 -14.47 -2.85 -1.87
CA VAL A 154 -13.54 -1.81 -2.31
C VAL A 154 -13.77 -0.48 -1.57
N PRO A 155 -15.01 0.03 -1.39
CA PRO A 155 -15.23 1.25 -0.62
C PRO A 155 -14.69 1.18 0.80
N TRP A 156 -14.80 0.06 1.48
CA TRP A 156 -14.29 -0.09 2.84
C TRP A 156 -12.78 -0.04 2.92
N LEU A 157 -12.11 -0.78 2.02
CA LEU A 157 -10.66 -0.72 1.90
C LEU A 157 -10.19 0.72 1.65
N VAL A 158 -10.85 1.41 0.73
CA VAL A 158 -10.55 2.82 0.39
C VAL A 158 -10.74 3.74 1.58
N MET A 159 -11.89 3.68 2.26
CA MET A 159 -12.20 4.56 3.40
C MET A 159 -11.15 4.47 4.51
N ASP A 160 -10.58 3.28 4.75
CA ASP A 160 -9.53 3.05 5.75
C ASP A 160 -8.11 3.15 5.15
N VAL A 161 -7.87 4.16 4.34
CA VAL A 161 -6.57 4.49 3.73
C VAL A 161 -5.89 3.31 3.03
N GLY A 162 -6.68 2.39 2.47
CA GLY A 162 -6.20 1.17 1.82
C GLY A 162 -5.47 0.20 2.78
N TRP A 163 -5.75 0.28 4.07
CA TRP A 163 -5.05 -0.44 5.16
C TRP A 163 -3.55 -0.17 5.23
N ASN A 164 -3.08 0.91 4.61
CA ASN A 164 -1.67 1.27 4.69
C ASN A 164 -1.28 1.62 6.13
N GLY A 165 -0.50 0.79 6.76
CA GLY A 165 0.15 1.02 8.05
C GLY A 165 1.52 1.67 7.91
N GLY A 166 2.18 1.52 6.75
CA GLY A 166 3.50 2.10 6.45
C GLY A 166 4.16 1.45 5.24
N SER A 167 5.41 1.86 4.97
CA SER A 167 6.23 1.28 3.91
C SER A 167 7.68 1.18 4.39
N LEU A 168 8.35 0.08 4.08
CA LEU A 168 9.77 -0.14 4.38
C LEU A 168 10.51 -0.37 3.07
N LEU A 169 11.45 0.51 2.72
CA LEU A 169 12.14 0.53 1.44
C LEU A 169 13.57 -0.02 1.57
N ALA A 170 13.99 -0.83 0.61
CA ALA A 170 15.39 -1.27 0.47
C ALA A 170 16.32 -0.09 0.13
N LYS A 171 17.64 -0.31 0.24
CA LYS A 171 18.63 0.65 -0.25
C LYS A 171 18.44 0.90 -1.73
N PRO A 172 18.64 2.13 -2.21
CA PRO A 172 18.63 2.41 -3.63
C PRO A 172 19.66 1.54 -4.38
N ASN A 173 19.26 0.97 -5.51
CA ASN A 173 20.15 0.26 -6.40
C ASN A 173 20.29 1.05 -7.72
N LYS A 174 21.47 1.62 -7.99
CA LYS A 174 21.69 2.44 -9.19
C LYS A 174 21.53 1.65 -10.51
N LYS A 175 21.60 0.32 -10.44
CA LYS A 175 21.47 -0.59 -11.59
C LYS A 175 20.04 -1.08 -11.84
N TRP A 176 19.05 -0.55 -11.15
CA TRP A 176 17.67 -1.00 -11.31
C TRP A 176 17.13 -0.87 -12.76
N ARG A 177 17.71 0.07 -13.55
CA ARG A 177 17.33 0.26 -14.96
C ARG A 177 17.80 -0.85 -15.88
N ASP A 178 18.77 -1.65 -15.45
CA ASP A 178 19.31 -2.81 -16.21
C ASP A 178 18.42 -4.06 -15.99
N LEU A 179 17.40 -3.98 -15.13
CA LEU A 179 16.51 -5.09 -14.79
C LEU A 179 15.21 -5.00 -15.60
N ASP A 180 14.68 -6.16 -15.97
CA ASP A 180 13.29 -6.27 -16.40
C ASP A 180 12.38 -6.30 -15.15
N LEU A 181 11.79 -5.15 -14.82
CA LEU A 181 10.94 -5.04 -13.64
C LEU A 181 9.62 -5.84 -13.73
N GLY A 182 9.31 -6.41 -14.90
CA GLY A 182 8.17 -7.31 -15.10
C GLY A 182 8.52 -8.78 -14.90
N ASP A 183 9.82 -9.14 -14.77
CA ASP A 183 10.30 -10.53 -14.68
C ASP A 183 11.28 -10.75 -13.52
N LEU A 184 10.88 -10.34 -12.32
CA LEU A 184 11.70 -10.49 -11.11
C LEU A 184 11.01 -11.44 -10.11
N LYS A 185 11.82 -12.32 -9.51
CA LYS A 185 11.39 -13.16 -8.39
C LYS A 185 11.57 -12.44 -7.06
N GLY A 186 10.65 -12.68 -6.15
CA GLY A 186 10.71 -12.17 -4.79
C GLY A 186 10.29 -13.21 -3.76
N SER A 187 10.75 -13.03 -2.52
CA SER A 187 10.41 -13.92 -1.42
C SER A 187 10.24 -13.17 -0.12
N ILE A 188 9.37 -13.72 0.74
CA ILE A 188 9.24 -13.33 2.15
C ILE A 188 9.74 -14.49 3.00
N ALA A 189 10.59 -14.20 3.97
CA ALA A 189 11.03 -15.15 4.98
C ALA A 189 10.72 -14.63 6.39
N PHE A 190 10.33 -15.54 7.31
CA PHE A 190 10.23 -15.29 8.74
C PHE A 190 11.28 -16.11 9.46
N ASP A 191 12.11 -15.45 10.28
CA ASP A 191 13.20 -16.05 11.06
C ASP A 191 14.09 -16.99 10.21
N GLY A 192 14.39 -16.55 8.98
CA GLY A 192 15.22 -17.27 8.01
C GLY A 192 14.51 -18.34 7.18
N LYS A 193 13.25 -18.66 7.47
CA LYS A 193 12.45 -19.63 6.68
C LYS A 193 11.58 -18.91 5.66
N VAL A 194 11.75 -19.23 4.37
CA VAL A 194 10.88 -18.71 3.30
C VAL A 194 9.45 -19.18 3.53
N VAL A 195 8.52 -18.24 3.58
CA VAL A 195 7.07 -18.48 3.78
C VAL A 195 6.26 -18.20 2.53
N ARG A 196 6.76 -17.34 1.63
CA ARG A 196 6.12 -17.05 0.33
C ARG A 196 7.16 -16.69 -0.72
N GLU A 197 6.84 -17.04 -1.96
CA GLU A 197 7.53 -16.59 -3.17
C GLU A 197 6.51 -16.04 -4.14
N GLY A 198 6.92 -15.09 -4.98
CA GLY A 198 6.08 -14.44 -5.97
C GLY A 198 6.88 -13.84 -7.10
N HIS A 199 6.16 -13.31 -8.08
CA HIS A 199 6.72 -12.80 -9.32
C HIS A 199 6.19 -11.40 -9.62
N SER A 200 7.06 -10.48 -10.06
CA SER A 200 6.66 -9.10 -10.33
C SER A 200 5.63 -8.96 -11.46
N GLY A 201 5.62 -9.89 -12.42
CA GLY A 201 4.64 -9.96 -13.49
C GLY A 201 3.19 -10.21 -13.01
N ASP A 202 3.00 -10.74 -11.80
CA ASP A 202 1.68 -10.93 -11.21
C ASP A 202 0.99 -9.61 -10.84
N VAL A 203 1.75 -8.51 -10.78
CA VAL A 203 1.27 -7.17 -10.42
C VAL A 203 0.87 -6.40 -11.68
N LEU A 204 -0.37 -6.59 -12.15
CA LEU A 204 -0.91 -5.98 -13.37
C LEU A 204 0.01 -6.16 -14.61
N GLY A 205 0.78 -7.27 -14.65
CA GLY A 205 1.73 -7.57 -15.70
C GLY A 205 3.06 -6.80 -15.61
N HIS A 206 3.08 -5.61 -15.04
CA HIS A 206 4.28 -4.79 -14.83
C HIS A 206 4.01 -3.64 -13.86
N CYS A 207 4.96 -3.30 -12.98
CA CYS A 207 4.79 -2.22 -11.98
C CYS A 207 4.49 -0.83 -12.61
N TYR A 208 4.88 -0.58 -13.86
CA TYR A 208 4.53 0.65 -14.57
C TYR A 208 3.04 0.70 -14.96
N ASN A 209 2.38 -0.44 -15.20
CA ASN A 209 0.93 -0.47 -15.37
C ASN A 209 0.21 0.01 -14.12
N SER A 210 0.71 -0.38 -12.94
CA SER A 210 0.20 0.12 -11.65
C SER A 210 0.39 1.62 -11.52
N LEU A 211 1.58 2.13 -11.86
CA LEU A 211 1.87 3.57 -11.80
C LEU A 211 0.99 4.37 -12.78
N ALA A 212 0.81 3.88 -14.02
CA ALA A 212 -0.05 4.48 -15.03
C ALA A 212 -1.52 4.53 -14.56
N TRP A 213 -2.03 3.39 -14.05
CA TRP A 213 -3.37 3.33 -13.45
C TRP A 213 -3.54 4.37 -12.34
N LEU A 214 -2.56 4.47 -11.43
CA LEU A 214 -2.62 5.43 -10.33
C LEU A 214 -2.63 6.88 -10.83
N ALA A 215 -1.78 7.23 -11.81
CA ALA A 215 -1.73 8.57 -12.39
C ALA A 215 -3.07 8.97 -13.01
N ASN A 216 -3.70 8.05 -13.75
CA ASN A 216 -5.02 8.24 -14.35
C ASN A 216 -6.09 8.41 -13.27
N LYS A 217 -6.13 7.51 -12.28
CA LYS A 217 -7.13 7.54 -11.21
C LYS A 217 -7.01 8.78 -10.32
N LEU A 218 -5.79 9.23 -10.03
CA LEU A 218 -5.56 10.49 -9.32
C LEU A 218 -6.05 11.69 -10.15
N GLY A 219 -5.83 11.67 -11.46
CA GLY A 219 -6.35 12.69 -12.38
C GLY A 219 -7.87 12.83 -12.32
N GLU A 220 -8.61 11.71 -12.32
CA GLU A 220 -10.08 11.67 -12.14
C GLU A 220 -10.53 12.31 -10.83
N HIS A 221 -9.71 12.19 -9.79
CA HIS A 221 -9.98 12.76 -8.46
C HIS A 221 -9.39 14.17 -8.26
N GLY A 222 -8.91 14.81 -9.33
CA GLY A 222 -8.33 16.15 -9.27
C GLY A 222 -6.96 16.20 -8.60
N LYS A 223 -6.33 15.05 -8.33
CA LYS A 223 -5.02 14.90 -7.70
C LYS A 223 -3.92 14.66 -8.74
N GLN A 224 -2.66 14.59 -8.28
CA GLN A 224 -1.50 14.43 -9.14
C GLN A 224 -0.35 13.78 -8.37
N LEU A 225 0.43 12.93 -9.03
CA LEU A 225 1.73 12.49 -8.54
C LEU A 225 2.74 13.63 -8.64
N LYS A 226 3.49 13.86 -7.56
CA LYS A 226 4.50 14.91 -7.47
C LYS A 226 5.90 14.31 -7.43
N LYS A 227 6.88 15.06 -7.91
CA LYS A 227 8.30 14.70 -7.80
C LYS A 227 8.65 14.30 -6.36
N GLY A 228 9.35 13.18 -6.24
CA GLY A 228 9.79 12.62 -4.96
C GLY A 228 8.74 11.76 -4.25
N MET A 229 7.51 11.68 -4.75
CA MET A 229 6.54 10.75 -4.19
C MET A 229 6.95 9.30 -4.47
N ILE A 230 6.71 8.43 -3.47
CA ILE A 230 6.86 6.99 -3.60
C ILE A 230 5.54 6.34 -3.96
N VAL A 231 5.61 5.27 -4.74
CA VAL A 231 4.45 4.48 -5.14
C VAL A 231 4.73 3.00 -4.86
N SER A 232 3.96 2.44 -3.96
CA SER A 232 3.90 1.02 -3.66
C SER A 232 2.97 0.40 -4.69
N THR A 233 3.52 -0.43 -5.61
CA THR A 233 2.85 -0.75 -6.89
C THR A 233 1.89 -1.93 -6.81
N GLY A 234 1.79 -2.58 -5.67
CA GLY A 234 0.99 -3.76 -5.42
C GLY A 234 1.84 -4.99 -5.11
N SER A 235 1.25 -5.91 -4.39
CA SER A 235 1.97 -7.06 -3.85
C SER A 235 2.16 -8.17 -4.87
N MET A 236 3.40 -8.71 -4.92
CA MET A 236 3.78 -9.91 -5.67
C MET A 236 3.29 -11.19 -4.99
N VAL A 237 2.85 -11.11 -3.74
CA VAL A 237 2.44 -12.24 -2.91
C VAL A 237 1.23 -11.88 -2.06
N ALA A 238 0.43 -12.86 -1.65
CA ALA A 238 -0.62 -12.63 -0.66
C ALA A 238 -0.02 -12.11 0.66
N CYS A 239 -0.73 -11.19 1.32
CA CYS A 239 -0.32 -10.60 2.60
C CYS A 239 0.04 -11.68 3.62
N GLN A 240 1.18 -11.52 4.29
CA GLN A 240 1.68 -12.40 5.33
C GLN A 240 1.64 -11.69 6.68
N PHE A 241 0.88 -12.25 7.63
CA PHE A 241 0.82 -11.69 8.99
C PHE A 241 2.07 -12.10 9.78
N VAL A 242 2.79 -11.11 10.26
CA VAL A 242 4.07 -11.31 10.98
C VAL A 242 3.78 -11.73 12.42
N PRO A 243 4.29 -12.87 12.92
CA PRO A 243 4.15 -13.22 14.32
C PRO A 243 4.91 -12.25 15.21
N PRO A 244 4.32 -11.78 16.34
CA PRO A 244 5.09 -11.00 17.32
C PRO A 244 6.33 -11.77 17.83
N GLY A 245 7.47 -11.10 17.92
CA GLY A 245 8.76 -11.67 18.29
C GLY A 245 9.61 -12.13 17.12
N SER A 246 9.07 -12.18 15.87
CA SER A 246 9.81 -12.65 14.70
C SER A 246 10.40 -11.52 13.86
N THR A 247 11.27 -11.91 12.94
CA THR A 247 11.89 -11.03 11.94
C THR A 247 11.43 -11.43 10.55
N ALA A 248 10.81 -10.49 9.83
CA ALA A 248 10.45 -10.65 8.45
C ALA A 248 11.53 -10.08 7.53
N VAL A 249 11.93 -10.82 6.50
CA VAL A 249 12.85 -10.38 5.44
C VAL A 249 12.12 -10.49 4.11
N GLY A 250 12.05 -9.37 3.38
CA GLY A 250 11.54 -9.33 2.00
C GLY A 250 12.68 -9.08 1.04
N LYS A 251 12.78 -9.89 -0.01
CA LYS A 251 13.83 -9.78 -1.03
C LYS A 251 13.23 -9.83 -2.43
N ILE A 252 13.69 -8.95 -3.31
CA ILE A 252 13.41 -9.00 -4.76
C ILE A 252 14.75 -9.04 -5.49
N GLU A 253 14.88 -9.97 -6.44
CA GLU A 253 16.11 -10.14 -7.23
C GLU A 253 16.52 -8.82 -7.87
N GLY A 254 17.80 -8.47 -7.72
CA GLY A 254 18.36 -7.23 -8.28
C GLY A 254 17.92 -5.93 -7.62
N LEU A 255 16.78 -5.89 -6.90
CA LEU A 255 16.27 -4.67 -6.26
C LEU A 255 16.61 -4.54 -4.77
N GLY A 256 17.16 -5.61 -4.16
CA GLY A 256 17.61 -5.61 -2.77
C GLY A 256 16.64 -6.26 -1.79
N GLU A 257 16.87 -5.96 -0.50
CA GLU A 257 16.13 -6.57 0.60
C GLU A 257 15.76 -5.57 1.69
N VAL A 258 14.73 -5.88 2.43
CA VAL A 258 14.28 -5.17 3.64
C VAL A 258 14.15 -6.12 4.82
N THR A 259 14.40 -5.63 6.03
CA THR A 259 14.26 -6.40 7.27
C THR A 259 13.35 -5.66 8.24
N LEU A 260 12.30 -6.33 8.68
CA LEU A 260 11.35 -5.84 9.69
C LEU A 260 11.43 -6.74 10.94
N LYS A 261 11.80 -6.17 12.07
CA LYS A 261 11.73 -6.85 13.37
C LYS A 261 10.40 -6.48 14.03
N TYR A 262 9.57 -7.46 14.34
CA TYR A 262 8.29 -7.29 15.02
C TYR A 262 8.45 -7.69 16.49
N GLU A 263 8.81 -6.74 17.33
CA GLU A 263 9.10 -6.97 18.74
C GLU A 263 7.84 -7.30 19.54
N LEU A 264 8.00 -8.09 20.60
CA LEU A 264 6.94 -8.35 21.57
C LEU A 264 6.45 -7.03 22.22
N PRO A 265 5.20 -6.99 22.70
CA PRO A 265 4.73 -5.85 23.48
C PRO A 265 5.59 -5.66 24.75
N ARG A 266 5.70 -4.42 25.21
CA ARG A 266 6.33 -4.12 26.51
C ARG A 266 5.34 -4.28 27.63
#